data_2cf58accb1438ee29a94ae12e1f0cca6
#
_entry.id   2cf58accb1438ee29a94ae12e1f0cca6
#
_cell.length_a   1.000
_cell.length_b   1.000
_cell.length_c   1.000
_cell.angle_alpha   90.00
_cell.angle_beta   90.00
_cell.angle_gamma   90.00
#
_symmetry.space_group_name_H-M   'P 1'
#
loop_
_entity.id
_entity.type
_entity.pdbx_description
1 polymer ?
#
loop_
_entity_poly.entity_id
_entity_poly.type
_entity_poly.pdbx_seq_one_letter_code
_entity_poly.pdbx_strand_id
1 'polypeptide(L)'
;MNEGVPHKAGCPHFLYQERKVVMSSELFNVADIFGEDVFNDTVMQQRLPKKVYKKLKETIEEGKELDLATADVIAHEMKEWAIEKGATHYTHWFQPLTGVTAEKHDSFISAPMSNGKVLMSFSGKELIKGEPDASSFPSGGLRATFEARGYTAWDCTSPAFVRQDAAGATLCIPTAFCSYTGEALDQKTPLLRSMEAVNEQALRLLRLFGNTTSKKVTPSVGPEQEYFIVDREKYLQRKDLIFTGRTLFGAMPPKGQEMDDHY
;
A
#
# COMPACT_ATOMS: atom_id res chain seq x y z
N MET A 1 -29.17 -51.11 -28.69
CA MET A 1 -27.83 -50.54 -28.92
C MET A 1 -27.94 -49.06 -28.69
N ASN A 2 -27.56 -48.63 -27.52
CA ASN A 2 -27.61 -47.27 -27.07
C ASN A 2 -26.18 -46.87 -26.74
N GLU A 3 -25.55 -46.05 -27.58
CA GLU A 3 -24.26 -45.49 -27.31
C GLU A 3 -24.43 -44.09 -26.70
N GLY A 4 -24.06 -43.98 -25.44
CA GLY A 4 -24.08 -42.75 -24.67
C GLY A 4 -22.92 -41.85 -25.04
N VAL A 5 -23.24 -40.58 -25.25
CA VAL A 5 -22.27 -39.47 -25.40
C VAL A 5 -21.74 -39.06 -24.03
N PRO A 6 -20.42 -38.96 -23.80
CA PRO A 6 -19.91 -38.45 -22.55
C PRO A 6 -19.81 -36.93 -22.57
N HIS A 7 -20.64 -36.27 -21.79
CA HIS A 7 -20.42 -34.87 -21.40
C HIS A 7 -19.29 -34.82 -20.33
N LYS A 8 -18.12 -34.35 -20.74
CA LYS A 8 -17.10 -33.87 -19.84
C LYS A 8 -16.68 -32.47 -20.26
N ALA A 9 -17.40 -31.47 -19.77
CA ALA A 9 -16.86 -30.14 -19.62
C ALA A 9 -16.28 -30.03 -18.21
N GLY A 10 -15.00 -30.31 -18.05
CA GLY A 10 -14.29 -30.11 -16.81
C GLY A 10 -13.93 -28.64 -16.68
N CYS A 11 -14.50 -27.97 -15.69
CA CYS A 11 -13.92 -26.74 -15.16
C CYS A 11 -12.48 -27.03 -14.71
N PRO A 12 -11.53 -26.13 -14.95
CA PRO A 12 -10.20 -26.30 -14.42
C PRO A 12 -10.25 -26.26 -12.89
N HIS A 13 -10.05 -27.41 -12.29
CA HIS A 13 -9.73 -27.47 -10.87
C HIS A 13 -8.45 -26.67 -10.66
N PHE A 14 -8.57 -25.49 -10.07
CA PHE A 14 -7.46 -24.88 -9.37
C PHE A 14 -7.10 -25.85 -8.24
N LEU A 15 -6.06 -26.62 -8.46
CA LEU A 15 -5.42 -27.41 -7.42
C LEU A 15 -4.80 -26.41 -6.43
N TYR A 16 -5.57 -26.09 -5.41
CA TYR A 16 -5.05 -25.46 -4.21
C TYR A 16 -4.17 -26.52 -3.55
N GLN A 17 -2.89 -26.52 -3.86
CA GLN A 17 -1.92 -27.30 -3.09
C GLN A 17 -1.96 -26.76 -1.68
N GLU A 18 -2.56 -27.53 -0.77
CA GLU A 18 -2.37 -27.33 0.65
C GLU A 18 -0.86 -27.40 0.91
N ARG A 19 -0.20 -26.28 0.97
CA ARG A 19 1.09 -26.22 1.62
C ARG A 19 0.81 -26.63 3.06
N LYS A 20 1.15 -27.86 3.43
CA LYS A 20 1.40 -28.18 4.82
C LYS A 20 2.47 -27.20 5.26
N VAL A 21 2.04 -26.17 5.98
CA VAL A 21 2.94 -25.38 6.79
C VAL A 21 3.43 -26.37 7.84
N VAL A 22 4.54 -27.04 7.55
CA VAL A 22 5.33 -27.69 8.57
C VAL A 22 5.85 -26.52 9.41
N MET A 23 5.11 -26.21 10.47
CA MET A 23 5.65 -25.38 11.53
C MET A 23 6.82 -26.19 12.11
N SER A 24 8.03 -25.87 11.65
CA SER A 24 9.22 -26.23 12.39
C SER A 24 9.05 -25.61 13.78
N SER A 25 9.29 -26.39 14.80
CA SER A 25 9.20 -25.98 16.20
C SER A 25 10.31 -25.00 16.63
N GLU A 26 10.96 -24.34 15.71
CA GLU A 26 11.79 -23.20 16.00
C GLU A 26 10.84 -22.06 16.37
N LEU A 27 10.93 -21.64 17.61
CA LEU A 27 10.20 -20.48 18.15
C LEU A 27 10.51 -19.28 17.27
N PHE A 28 9.55 -18.94 16.41
CA PHE A 28 9.62 -17.81 15.51
C PHE A 28 9.58 -16.53 16.34
N ASN A 29 10.70 -15.85 16.44
CA ASN A 29 10.78 -14.61 17.19
C ASN A 29 10.34 -13.45 16.29
N VAL A 30 9.14 -12.93 16.53
CA VAL A 30 8.58 -11.80 15.77
C VAL A 30 9.52 -10.59 15.79
N ALA A 31 10.26 -10.38 16.88
CA ALA A 31 11.19 -9.24 16.98
C ALA A 31 12.32 -9.31 15.95
N ASP A 32 12.74 -10.49 15.54
CA ASP A 32 13.84 -10.66 14.59
C ASP A 32 13.47 -10.33 13.15
N ILE A 33 12.18 -10.45 12.81
CA ILE A 33 11.67 -10.20 11.46
C ILE A 33 10.85 -8.92 11.35
N PHE A 34 10.50 -8.29 12.48
CA PHE A 34 9.65 -7.10 12.46
C PHE A 34 10.32 -5.95 11.74
N GLY A 35 9.70 -5.51 10.64
CA GLY A 35 10.23 -4.42 9.82
C GLY A 35 11.41 -4.79 8.91
N GLU A 36 11.73 -6.07 8.75
CA GLU A 36 12.83 -6.55 7.91
C GLU A 36 12.68 -6.08 6.44
N ASP A 37 11.45 -6.11 5.93
CA ASP A 37 11.13 -5.70 4.56
C ASP A 37 10.58 -4.27 4.46
N VAL A 38 10.92 -3.41 5.42
CA VAL A 38 10.51 -2.00 5.47
C VAL A 38 11.71 -1.09 5.27
N PHE A 39 11.60 -0.14 4.34
CA PHE A 39 12.58 0.93 4.13
C PHE A 39 12.43 1.97 5.25
N ASN A 40 12.72 1.53 6.47
CA ASN A 40 12.53 2.30 7.70
C ASN A 40 13.69 3.28 7.96
N ASP A 41 13.59 4.01 9.04
CA ASP A 41 14.58 5.02 9.42
C ASP A 41 16.01 4.48 9.54
N THR A 42 16.16 3.27 10.07
CA THR A 42 17.47 2.60 10.18
C THR A 42 18.07 2.30 8.79
N VAL A 43 17.26 1.77 7.88
CA VAL A 43 17.69 1.50 6.51
C VAL A 43 18.02 2.80 5.77
N MET A 44 17.20 3.84 5.95
CA MET A 44 17.46 5.17 5.37
C MET A 44 18.78 5.75 5.86
N GLN A 45 19.08 5.65 7.17
CA GLN A 45 20.36 6.14 7.73
C GLN A 45 21.58 5.40 7.19
N GLN A 46 21.44 4.10 6.94
CA GLN A 46 22.54 3.28 6.44
C GLN A 46 22.82 3.51 4.96
N ARG A 47 21.78 3.76 4.15
CA ARG A 47 21.89 3.81 2.69
C ARG A 47 21.98 5.21 2.13
N LEU A 48 21.23 6.16 2.70
CA LEU A 48 21.23 7.51 2.18
C LEU A 48 22.48 8.29 2.56
N PRO A 49 23.06 9.08 1.66
CA PRO A 49 24.07 10.05 2.03
C PRO A 49 23.58 10.96 3.16
N LYS A 50 24.39 11.21 4.16
CA LYS A 50 24.02 11.97 5.37
C LYS A 50 23.26 13.28 5.09
N LYS A 51 23.65 13.99 4.03
CA LYS A 51 23.00 15.25 3.63
C LYS A 51 21.57 15.00 3.12
N VAL A 52 21.38 13.94 2.32
CA VAL A 52 20.07 13.55 1.77
C VAL A 52 19.15 13.06 2.87
N TYR A 53 19.63 12.19 3.75
CA TYR A 53 18.89 11.72 4.91
C TYR A 53 18.40 12.87 5.77
N LYS A 54 19.32 13.80 6.14
CA LYS A 54 18.96 14.98 6.92
C LYS A 54 17.87 15.82 6.25
N LYS A 55 17.99 16.06 4.95
CA LYS A 55 17.01 16.82 4.19
C LYS A 55 15.65 16.12 4.12
N LEU A 56 15.63 14.78 3.96
CA LEU A 56 14.40 14.00 4.02
C LEU A 56 13.73 14.13 5.40
N LYS A 57 14.50 14.04 6.48
CA LYS A 57 13.95 14.21 7.85
C LYS A 57 13.39 15.62 8.06
N GLU A 58 14.08 16.66 7.61
CA GLU A 58 13.59 18.03 7.66
C GLU A 58 12.28 18.19 6.85
N THR A 59 12.19 17.55 5.67
CA THR A 59 10.98 17.53 4.84
C THR A 59 9.80 16.89 5.58
N ILE A 60 10.03 15.73 6.21
CA ILE A 60 9.02 15.01 6.99
C ILE A 60 8.57 15.83 8.22
N GLU A 61 9.53 16.44 8.93
CA GLU A 61 9.27 17.20 10.15
C GLU A 61 8.56 18.53 9.88
N GLU A 62 8.91 19.19 8.79
CA GLU A 62 8.40 20.52 8.46
C GLU A 62 7.24 20.50 7.45
N GLY A 63 6.90 19.33 6.88
CA GLY A 63 5.84 19.19 5.88
C GLY A 63 6.15 19.90 4.55
N LYS A 64 7.44 20.03 4.20
CA LYS A 64 7.89 20.69 2.97
C LYS A 64 7.81 19.73 1.77
N GLU A 65 7.84 20.31 0.58
CA GLU A 65 8.01 19.52 -0.63
C GLU A 65 9.45 19.00 -0.76
N LEU A 66 9.57 17.78 -1.26
CA LEU A 66 10.86 17.16 -1.59
C LEU A 66 11.29 17.61 -2.98
N ASP A 67 12.47 18.17 -3.11
CA ASP A 67 13.00 18.52 -4.42
C ASP A 67 13.44 17.28 -5.21
N LEU A 68 13.38 17.39 -6.53
CA LEU A 68 13.62 16.27 -7.43
C LEU A 68 15.04 15.67 -7.28
N ALA A 69 16.05 16.50 -7.09
CA ALA A 69 17.43 16.01 -6.95
C ALA A 69 17.64 15.15 -5.69
N THR A 70 16.97 15.54 -4.61
CA THR A 70 16.94 14.74 -3.37
C THR A 70 16.12 13.45 -3.58
N ALA A 71 15.00 13.54 -4.25
CA ALA A 71 14.15 12.39 -4.57
C ALA A 71 14.86 11.38 -5.50
N ASP A 72 15.66 11.81 -6.46
CA ASP A 72 16.43 10.94 -7.35
C ASP A 72 17.42 10.06 -6.56
N VAL A 73 18.11 10.63 -5.58
CA VAL A 73 19.02 9.87 -4.72
C VAL A 73 18.26 8.86 -3.87
N ILE A 74 17.13 9.27 -3.29
CA ILE A 74 16.30 8.38 -2.47
C ILE A 74 15.73 7.25 -3.33
N ALA A 75 15.23 7.56 -4.52
CA ALA A 75 14.69 6.57 -5.45
C ALA A 75 15.75 5.53 -5.83
N HIS A 76 16.98 5.99 -6.13
CA HIS A 76 18.09 5.10 -6.43
C HIS A 76 18.38 4.13 -5.29
N GLU A 77 18.57 4.62 -4.09
CA GLU A 77 18.88 3.79 -2.92
C GLU A 77 17.72 2.86 -2.52
N MET A 78 16.50 3.34 -2.63
CA MET A 78 15.29 2.55 -2.40
C MET A 78 15.15 1.41 -3.42
N LYS A 79 15.44 1.67 -4.68
CA LYS A 79 15.47 0.66 -5.75
C LYS A 79 16.56 -0.39 -5.49
N GLU A 80 17.80 0.02 -5.19
CA GLU A 80 18.90 -0.91 -4.92
C GLU A 80 18.56 -1.81 -3.72
N TRP A 81 18.03 -1.22 -2.64
CA TRP A 81 17.56 -1.98 -1.49
C TRP A 81 16.44 -2.98 -1.86
N ALA A 82 15.47 -2.55 -2.65
CA ALA A 82 14.37 -3.41 -3.07
C ALA A 82 14.85 -4.57 -3.96
N ILE A 83 15.81 -4.31 -4.86
CA ILE A 83 16.43 -5.35 -5.71
C ILE A 83 17.19 -6.38 -4.87
N GLU A 84 17.91 -5.96 -3.83
CA GLU A 84 18.56 -6.87 -2.87
C GLU A 84 17.55 -7.77 -2.15
N LYS A 85 16.32 -7.29 -1.95
CA LYS A 85 15.19 -8.05 -1.43
C LYS A 85 14.45 -8.88 -2.49
N GLY A 86 14.94 -8.89 -3.72
CA GLY A 86 14.38 -9.66 -4.84
C GLY A 86 13.28 -8.97 -5.63
N ALA A 87 13.01 -7.69 -5.36
CA ALA A 87 11.99 -6.96 -6.11
C ALA A 87 12.43 -6.66 -7.55
N THR A 88 11.54 -6.90 -8.50
CA THR A 88 11.72 -6.57 -9.92
C THR A 88 10.77 -5.47 -10.38
N HIS A 89 9.77 -5.19 -9.57
CA HIS A 89 8.69 -4.23 -9.82
C HIS A 89 8.51 -3.32 -8.63
N TYR A 90 7.89 -2.18 -8.88
CA TYR A 90 7.41 -1.27 -7.84
C TYR A 90 5.93 -0.93 -8.09
N THR A 91 5.25 -0.47 -7.06
CA THR A 91 3.87 -0.03 -7.16
C THR A 91 3.64 1.22 -6.31
N HIS A 92 2.92 2.19 -6.86
CA HIS A 92 2.28 3.21 -6.07
C HIS A 92 1.04 2.60 -5.42
N TRP A 93 1.09 2.46 -4.12
CA TRP A 93 0.08 1.78 -3.31
C TRP A 93 -0.80 2.82 -2.60
N PHE A 94 -2.09 2.81 -2.87
CA PHE A 94 -3.02 3.83 -2.38
C PHE A 94 -4.43 3.25 -2.11
N GLN A 95 -5.23 3.99 -1.35
CA GLN A 95 -6.55 3.59 -0.90
C GLN A 95 -7.61 4.54 -1.48
N PRO A 96 -8.11 4.28 -2.70
CA PRO A 96 -9.12 5.14 -3.32
C PRO A 96 -10.46 5.09 -2.58
N LEU A 97 -11.31 6.07 -2.84
CA LEU A 97 -12.65 6.16 -2.24
C LEU A 97 -13.57 4.99 -2.62
N THR A 98 -13.19 4.18 -3.58
CA THR A 98 -13.87 2.92 -3.91
C THR A 98 -13.79 1.85 -2.80
N GLY A 99 -12.96 2.08 -1.78
CA GLY A 99 -12.79 1.18 -0.64
C GLY A 99 -11.88 -0.02 -0.89
N VAL A 100 -11.42 -0.24 -2.11
CA VAL A 100 -10.50 -1.35 -2.45
C VAL A 100 -9.12 -0.77 -2.74
N THR A 101 -8.10 -1.32 -2.09
CA THR A 101 -6.69 -0.92 -2.31
C THR A 101 -6.35 -0.99 -3.80
N ALA A 102 -5.73 0.06 -4.31
CA ALA A 102 -5.30 0.18 -5.70
C ALA A 102 -3.78 0.23 -5.78
N GLU A 103 -3.27 -0.25 -6.90
CA GLU A 103 -1.85 -0.40 -7.14
C GLU A 103 -1.51 -0.03 -8.57
N LYS A 104 -0.65 0.97 -8.75
CA LYS A 104 -0.08 1.26 -10.06
C LYS A 104 1.28 0.57 -10.18
N HIS A 105 1.26 -0.62 -10.76
CA HIS A 105 2.45 -1.43 -10.96
C HIS A 105 3.27 -0.96 -12.15
N ASP A 106 4.58 -0.90 -11.95
CA ASP A 106 5.57 -0.68 -12.98
C ASP A 106 6.80 -1.59 -12.76
N SER A 107 7.57 -1.83 -13.81
CA SER A 107 8.80 -2.60 -13.73
C SER A 107 10.00 -1.67 -13.56
N PHE A 108 11.00 -2.10 -12.79
CA PHE A 108 12.31 -1.45 -12.80
C PHE A 108 13.06 -1.65 -14.12
N ILE A 109 12.68 -2.66 -14.89
CA ILE A 109 13.37 -3.02 -16.14
C ILE A 109 13.02 -1.99 -17.22
N SER A 110 14.03 -1.26 -17.66
CA SER A 110 13.95 -0.44 -18.87
C SER A 110 14.34 -1.22 -20.12
N ALA A 111 14.22 -0.60 -21.29
CA ALA A 111 14.50 -1.23 -22.57
C ALA A 111 15.86 -1.96 -22.59
N PRO A 112 15.96 -3.13 -23.25
CA PRO A 112 17.20 -3.88 -23.31
C PRO A 112 18.30 -3.06 -24.01
N MET A 113 19.50 -3.13 -23.46
CA MET A 113 20.68 -2.52 -24.05
C MET A 113 21.18 -3.36 -25.24
N SER A 114 21.94 -2.74 -26.12
CA SER A 114 22.53 -3.40 -27.31
C SER A 114 23.38 -4.64 -27.00
N ASN A 115 23.86 -4.78 -25.76
CA ASN A 115 24.64 -5.92 -25.29
C ASN A 115 23.78 -7.08 -24.70
N GLY A 116 22.47 -7.03 -24.89
CA GLY A 116 21.52 -8.02 -24.35
C GLY A 116 21.27 -7.95 -22.85
N LYS A 117 21.79 -6.94 -22.16
CA LYS A 117 21.51 -6.67 -20.76
C LYS A 117 20.32 -5.71 -20.64
N VAL A 118 19.64 -5.76 -19.49
CA VAL A 118 18.59 -4.80 -19.12
C VAL A 118 19.15 -3.81 -18.12
N LEU A 119 18.65 -2.59 -18.19
CA LEU A 119 18.92 -1.57 -17.17
C LEU A 119 17.77 -1.56 -16.18
N MET A 120 18.10 -1.54 -14.90
CA MET A 120 17.13 -1.35 -13.81
C MET A 120 17.15 0.13 -13.43
N SER A 121 16.04 0.83 -13.65
CA SER A 121 15.93 2.26 -13.38
C SER A 121 14.72 2.58 -12.52
N PHE A 122 14.84 3.60 -11.70
CA PHE A 122 13.77 4.20 -10.92
C PHE A 122 14.21 5.61 -10.53
N SER A 123 13.48 6.60 -10.98
CA SER A 123 13.80 8.02 -10.81
C SER A 123 13.02 8.65 -9.65
N GLY A 124 13.51 9.79 -9.18
CA GLY A 124 12.78 10.60 -8.20
C GLY A 124 11.43 11.08 -8.72
N LYS A 125 11.29 11.31 -10.02
CA LYS A 125 10.00 11.65 -10.62
C LYS A 125 9.01 10.51 -10.48
N GLU A 126 9.43 9.28 -10.74
CA GLU A 126 8.60 8.08 -10.58
C GLU A 126 8.30 7.79 -9.10
N LEU A 127 9.23 8.10 -8.20
CA LEU A 127 8.99 7.99 -6.76
C LEU A 127 7.93 8.98 -6.29
N ILE A 128 8.09 10.26 -6.62
CA ILE A 128 7.25 11.33 -6.08
C ILE A 128 5.82 11.26 -6.61
N LYS A 129 5.65 10.92 -7.91
CA LYS A 129 4.37 11.07 -8.59
C LYS A 129 4.13 9.99 -9.61
N GLY A 130 2.93 9.42 -9.56
CA GLY A 130 2.39 8.52 -10.58
C GLY A 130 1.06 9.03 -11.12
N GLU A 131 0.70 8.59 -12.31
CA GLU A 131 -0.62 8.83 -12.92
C GLU A 131 -1.33 7.48 -13.07
N PRO A 132 -2.17 7.09 -12.09
CA PRO A 132 -2.92 5.84 -12.19
C PRO A 132 -3.96 5.93 -13.30
N ASP A 133 -4.23 4.81 -13.93
CA ASP A 133 -5.30 4.64 -14.91
C ASP A 133 -6.32 3.59 -14.44
N ALA A 134 -7.28 3.25 -15.28
CA ALA A 134 -8.31 2.27 -14.95
C ALA A 134 -7.75 0.89 -14.57
N SER A 135 -6.57 0.51 -15.07
CA SER A 135 -5.92 -0.77 -14.75
C SER A 135 -5.39 -0.84 -13.32
N SER A 136 -5.17 0.31 -12.69
CA SER A 136 -4.73 0.42 -11.29
C SER A 136 -5.84 0.12 -10.28
N PHE A 137 -7.10 0.07 -10.72
CA PHE A 137 -8.28 -0.09 -9.86
C PHE A 137 -8.84 -1.51 -9.97
N PRO A 138 -8.83 -2.30 -8.89
CA PRO A 138 -9.32 -3.69 -8.93
C PRO A 138 -10.81 -3.80 -9.28
N SER A 139 -11.60 -2.78 -8.95
CA SER A 139 -13.04 -2.76 -9.19
C SER A 139 -13.42 -2.50 -10.65
N GLY A 140 -12.52 -1.97 -11.49
CA GLY A 140 -12.74 -1.73 -12.91
C GLY A 140 -14.02 -0.96 -13.27
N GLY A 141 -14.26 -0.75 -14.56
CA GLY A 141 -15.50 -0.18 -15.09
C GLY A 141 -15.46 1.32 -15.32
N LEU A 142 -16.54 1.84 -15.92
CA LEU A 142 -16.64 3.24 -16.37
C LEU A 142 -16.45 4.25 -15.24
N ARG A 143 -17.02 4.00 -14.08
CA ARG A 143 -16.89 4.89 -12.93
C ARG A 143 -15.44 4.96 -12.43
N ALA A 144 -14.77 3.84 -12.28
CA ALA A 144 -13.39 3.79 -11.90
C ALA A 144 -12.49 4.56 -12.89
N THR A 145 -12.80 4.50 -14.18
CA THR A 145 -12.09 5.25 -15.23
C THR A 145 -12.22 6.77 -15.06
N PHE A 146 -13.38 7.27 -14.62
CA PHE A 146 -13.56 8.69 -14.32
C PHE A 146 -12.88 9.11 -13.02
N GLU A 147 -12.97 8.29 -12.00
CA GLU A 147 -12.35 8.52 -10.68
C GLU A 147 -10.83 8.35 -10.71
N ALA A 148 -10.30 7.62 -11.70
CA ALA A 148 -8.86 7.37 -11.86
C ALA A 148 -8.05 8.55 -12.40
N ARG A 149 -8.67 9.71 -12.61
CA ARG A 149 -7.98 10.89 -13.13
C ARG A 149 -7.40 11.74 -12.01
N GLY A 150 -6.12 11.52 -11.74
CA GLY A 150 -5.41 12.25 -10.71
C GLY A 150 -3.96 11.86 -10.65
N TYR A 151 -3.36 12.21 -9.53
CA TYR A 151 -1.98 11.90 -9.23
C TYR A 151 -1.89 11.10 -7.94
N THR A 152 -1.01 10.10 -7.92
CA THR A 152 -0.46 9.61 -6.67
C THR A 152 0.69 10.49 -6.25
N ALA A 153 0.76 10.82 -4.97
CA ALA A 153 1.86 11.58 -4.39
C ALA A 153 2.50 10.74 -3.28
N TRP A 154 3.81 10.55 -3.36
CA TRP A 154 4.52 9.79 -2.32
C TRP A 154 4.30 10.43 -0.95
N ASP A 155 3.86 9.62 0.00
CA ASP A 155 3.80 10.00 1.40
C ASP A 155 5.10 9.59 2.09
N CYS A 156 6.04 10.51 2.18
CA CYS A 156 7.34 10.26 2.82
C CYS A 156 7.25 10.03 4.34
N THR A 157 6.08 10.24 4.96
CA THR A 157 5.84 9.91 6.38
C THR A 157 5.51 8.43 6.60
N SER A 158 5.15 7.72 5.53
CA SER A 158 4.90 6.28 5.53
C SER A 158 6.04 5.55 4.84
N PRO A 159 6.71 4.60 5.50
CA PRO A 159 7.84 3.91 4.92
C PRO A 159 7.39 3.01 3.76
N ALA A 160 8.20 2.98 2.68
CA ALA A 160 8.04 1.99 1.63
C ALA A 160 8.42 0.60 2.16
N PHE A 161 7.87 -0.44 1.55
CA PHE A 161 8.12 -1.81 1.98
C PHE A 161 8.13 -2.78 0.79
N VAL A 162 8.78 -3.91 0.93
CA VAL A 162 8.76 -4.98 -0.06
C VAL A 162 7.70 -6.01 0.34
N ARG A 163 6.77 -6.26 -0.56
CA ARG A 163 5.81 -7.35 -0.44
C ARG A 163 6.32 -8.53 -1.25
N GLN A 164 6.40 -9.68 -0.60
CA GLN A 164 6.76 -10.95 -1.24
C GLN A 164 5.53 -11.83 -1.34
N ASP A 165 5.28 -12.37 -2.51
CA ASP A 165 4.21 -13.32 -2.78
C ASP A 165 4.68 -14.45 -3.70
N ALA A 166 3.76 -15.32 -4.13
CA ALA A 166 4.10 -16.45 -4.99
C ALA A 166 4.57 -16.04 -6.40
N ALA A 167 4.26 -14.83 -6.84
CA ALA A 167 4.64 -14.30 -8.14
C ALA A 167 6.00 -13.58 -8.12
N GLY A 168 6.48 -13.18 -6.93
CA GLY A 168 7.75 -12.49 -6.76
C GLY A 168 7.72 -11.43 -5.67
N ALA A 169 8.65 -10.50 -5.74
CA ALA A 169 8.75 -9.39 -4.82
C ALA A 169 8.49 -8.05 -5.52
N THR A 170 7.75 -7.18 -4.85
CA THR A 170 7.36 -5.86 -5.35
C THR A 170 7.63 -4.80 -4.28
N LEU A 171 8.30 -3.70 -4.66
CA LEU A 171 8.42 -2.53 -3.82
C LEU A 171 7.08 -1.77 -3.78
N CYS A 172 6.48 -1.67 -2.61
CA CYS A 172 5.25 -0.93 -2.37
C CYS A 172 5.58 0.45 -1.81
N ILE A 173 5.14 1.50 -2.49
CA ILE A 173 5.38 2.89 -2.13
C ILE A 173 4.05 3.50 -1.68
N PRO A 174 3.84 3.75 -0.37
CA PRO A 174 2.60 4.36 0.12
C PRO A 174 2.41 5.77 -0.46
N THR A 175 1.27 6.01 -1.09
CA THR A 175 0.96 7.28 -1.73
C THR A 175 -0.42 7.80 -1.31
N ALA A 176 -0.58 9.11 -1.35
CA ALA A 176 -1.87 9.77 -1.40
C ALA A 176 -2.34 9.85 -2.85
N PHE A 177 -3.66 9.93 -3.06
CA PHE A 177 -4.26 10.05 -4.38
C PHE A 177 -5.21 11.25 -4.42
N CYS A 178 -4.94 12.17 -5.33
CA CYS A 178 -5.73 13.38 -5.49
C CYS A 178 -5.99 13.70 -6.96
N SER A 179 -7.05 14.47 -7.23
CA SER A 179 -7.37 14.97 -8.56
C SER A 179 -6.31 15.96 -9.07
N TYR A 180 -6.37 16.28 -10.36
CA TYR A 180 -5.51 17.29 -10.96
C TYR A 180 -5.69 18.69 -10.35
N THR A 181 -6.82 18.93 -9.72
CA THR A 181 -7.16 20.19 -9.05
C THR A 181 -6.98 20.11 -7.53
N GLY A 182 -6.55 18.96 -7.00
CA GLY A 182 -6.17 18.78 -5.61
C GLY A 182 -7.26 18.23 -4.69
N GLU A 183 -8.43 17.86 -5.20
CA GLU A 183 -9.45 17.19 -4.40
C GLU A 183 -8.97 15.80 -3.97
N ALA A 184 -9.34 15.41 -2.77
CA ALA A 184 -9.05 14.06 -2.26
C ALA A 184 -9.84 13.02 -3.04
N LEU A 185 -9.15 12.03 -3.60
CA LEU A 185 -9.72 10.85 -4.26
C LEU A 185 -9.45 9.55 -3.49
N ASP A 186 -8.87 9.68 -2.30
CA ASP A 186 -8.54 8.58 -1.40
C ASP A 186 -8.90 8.93 0.05
N GLN A 187 -8.67 7.98 0.95
CA GLN A 187 -8.87 8.17 2.39
C GLN A 187 -7.65 8.78 3.08
N LYS A 188 -6.46 8.62 2.52
CA LYS A 188 -5.22 9.11 3.11
C LYS A 188 -5.06 10.62 3.00
N THR A 189 -5.47 11.24 1.89
CA THR A 189 -5.40 12.69 1.71
C THR A 189 -6.19 13.45 2.79
N PRO A 190 -7.47 13.12 3.08
CA PRO A 190 -8.18 13.74 4.19
C PRO A 190 -7.52 13.50 5.55
N LEU A 191 -6.98 12.31 5.79
CA LEU A 191 -6.25 12.01 7.03
C LEU A 191 -5.04 12.92 7.19
N LEU A 192 -4.17 13.01 6.20
CA LEU A 192 -2.97 13.85 6.25
C LEU A 192 -3.33 15.33 6.43
N ARG A 193 -4.36 15.83 5.74
CA ARG A 193 -4.86 17.20 5.91
C ARG A 193 -5.44 17.46 7.29
N SER A 194 -6.16 16.51 7.86
CA SER A 194 -6.69 16.61 9.22
C SER A 194 -5.57 16.64 10.27
N MET A 195 -4.52 15.84 10.08
CA MET A 195 -3.35 15.86 10.95
C MET A 195 -2.63 17.23 10.91
N GLU A 196 -2.52 17.84 9.74
CA GLU A 196 -1.92 19.18 9.63
C GLU A 196 -2.80 20.24 10.29
N ALA A 197 -4.11 20.19 10.11
CA ALA A 197 -5.03 21.10 10.80
C ALA A 197 -4.94 20.99 12.33
N VAL A 198 -4.83 19.75 12.85
CA VAL A 198 -4.59 19.52 14.29
C VAL A 198 -3.24 20.07 14.72
N ASN A 199 -2.18 19.87 13.95
CA ASN A 199 -0.85 20.39 14.22
C ASN A 199 -0.87 21.91 14.39
N GLU A 200 -1.48 22.64 13.46
CA GLU A 200 -1.57 24.10 13.52
C GLU A 200 -2.29 24.60 14.77
N GLN A 201 -3.45 24.03 15.09
CA GLN A 201 -4.24 24.48 16.25
C GLN A 201 -3.58 24.06 17.57
N ALA A 202 -2.98 22.89 17.64
CA ALA A 202 -2.26 22.43 18.81
C ALA A 202 -1.01 23.31 19.10
N LEU A 203 -0.26 23.69 18.07
CA LEU A 203 0.85 24.62 18.22
C LEU A 203 0.39 26.02 18.70
N ARG A 204 -0.76 26.52 18.22
CA ARG A 204 -1.33 27.77 18.73
C ARG A 204 -1.64 27.66 20.22
N LEU A 205 -2.26 26.57 20.64
CA LEU A 205 -2.57 26.32 22.05
C LEU A 205 -1.30 26.22 22.91
N LEU A 206 -0.29 25.46 22.47
CA LEU A 206 0.98 25.33 23.17
C LEU A 206 1.68 26.66 23.37
N ARG A 207 1.63 27.57 22.39
CA ARG A 207 2.20 28.93 22.50
C ARG A 207 1.52 29.75 23.59
N LEU A 208 0.21 29.61 23.78
CA LEU A 208 -0.52 30.28 24.86
C LEU A 208 -0.07 29.79 26.24
N PHE A 209 0.40 28.54 26.35
CA PHE A 209 1.01 27.99 27.55
C PHE A 209 2.52 28.26 27.68
N GLY A 210 3.07 29.13 26.83
CA GLY A 210 4.49 29.52 26.87
C GLY A 210 5.47 28.55 26.20
N ASN A 211 4.99 27.50 25.53
CA ASN A 211 5.86 26.64 24.76
C ASN A 211 6.22 27.28 23.43
N THR A 212 7.49 27.67 23.28
CA THR A 212 8.03 28.31 22.06
C THR A 212 8.96 27.38 21.27
N THR A 213 9.26 26.20 21.79
CA THR A 213 10.28 25.29 21.23
C THR A 213 9.68 24.19 20.34
N SER A 214 8.46 23.78 20.58
CA SER A 214 7.78 22.76 19.76
C SER A 214 7.53 23.28 18.34
N LYS A 215 7.96 22.49 17.35
CA LYS A 215 7.82 22.81 15.93
C LYS A 215 6.64 22.09 15.28
N LYS A 216 6.27 20.94 15.78
CA LYS A 216 5.21 20.09 15.25
C LYS A 216 4.50 19.31 16.34
N VAL A 217 3.22 19.09 16.17
CA VAL A 217 2.40 18.17 16.97
C VAL A 217 1.84 17.12 16.03
N THR A 218 2.10 15.86 16.33
CA THR A 218 1.65 14.75 15.51
C THR A 218 0.69 13.88 16.32
N PRO A 219 -0.56 13.72 15.89
CA PRO A 219 -1.46 12.73 16.48
C PRO A 219 -0.96 11.32 16.15
N SER A 220 -1.09 10.41 17.11
CA SER A 220 -0.83 8.99 16.89
C SER A 220 -2.14 8.22 16.87
N VAL A 221 -2.19 7.16 16.09
CA VAL A 221 -3.33 6.26 15.97
C VAL A 221 -2.86 4.82 16.18
N GLY A 222 -3.67 4.04 16.89
CA GLY A 222 -3.46 2.60 17.07
C GLY A 222 -4.52 1.85 16.26
N PRO A 223 -4.20 1.31 15.07
CA PRO A 223 -5.15 0.53 14.31
C PRO A 223 -5.46 -0.80 14.99
N GLU A 224 -6.72 -1.21 14.92
CA GLU A 224 -7.20 -2.50 15.40
C GLU A 224 -7.81 -3.28 14.23
N GLN A 225 -7.80 -4.61 14.34
CA GLN A 225 -8.49 -5.50 13.41
C GLN A 225 -9.54 -6.27 14.17
N GLU A 226 -10.76 -6.26 13.65
CA GLU A 226 -11.86 -7.08 14.15
C GLU A 226 -12.21 -8.13 13.10
N TYR A 227 -12.31 -9.39 13.51
CA TYR A 227 -12.67 -10.48 12.62
C TYR A 227 -13.35 -11.63 13.37
N PHE A 228 -14.10 -12.43 12.63
CA PHE A 228 -14.77 -13.61 13.12
C PHE A 228 -14.17 -14.86 12.49
N ILE A 229 -14.08 -15.90 13.29
CA ILE A 229 -13.79 -17.23 12.77
C ILE A 229 -15.11 -17.88 12.42
N VAL A 230 -15.26 -18.31 11.17
CA VAL A 230 -16.44 -19.00 10.68
C VAL A 230 -16.07 -20.37 10.12
N ASP A 231 -17.01 -21.32 10.21
CA ASP A 231 -16.84 -22.62 9.59
C ASP A 231 -16.72 -22.48 8.06
N ARG A 232 -15.61 -22.97 7.50
CA ARG A 232 -15.31 -22.82 6.07
C ARG A 232 -16.33 -23.51 5.17
N GLU A 233 -16.80 -24.68 5.55
CA GLU A 233 -17.77 -25.43 4.72
C GLU A 233 -19.10 -24.71 4.66
N LYS A 234 -19.53 -24.14 5.78
CA LYS A 234 -20.74 -23.32 5.85
C LYS A 234 -20.58 -22.00 5.09
N TYR A 235 -19.42 -21.36 5.19
CA TYR A 235 -19.09 -20.16 4.41
C TYR A 235 -19.18 -20.42 2.91
N LEU A 236 -18.61 -21.53 2.43
CA LEU A 236 -18.62 -21.88 0.99
C LEU A 236 -20.03 -22.21 0.46
N GLN A 237 -21.02 -22.44 1.30
CA GLN A 237 -22.41 -22.61 0.93
C GLN A 237 -23.16 -21.25 0.80
N ARG A 238 -22.57 -20.18 1.30
CA ARG A 238 -23.16 -18.84 1.36
C ARG A 238 -22.58 -17.94 0.26
N LYS A 239 -23.27 -17.94 -0.89
CA LYS A 239 -22.84 -17.13 -2.04
C LYS A 239 -22.84 -15.62 -1.77
N ASP A 240 -23.74 -15.16 -0.93
CA ASP A 240 -23.77 -13.77 -0.47
C ASP A 240 -22.47 -13.40 0.26
N LEU A 241 -22.00 -14.22 1.20
CA LEU A 241 -20.75 -13.98 1.90
C LEU A 241 -19.53 -14.03 0.98
N ILE A 242 -19.51 -14.99 0.03
CA ILE A 242 -18.40 -15.16 -0.91
C ILE A 242 -18.28 -13.97 -1.86
N PHE A 243 -19.40 -13.52 -2.43
CA PHE A 243 -19.39 -12.51 -3.47
C PHE A 243 -19.46 -11.07 -2.96
N THR A 244 -20.03 -10.83 -1.79
CA THR A 244 -20.25 -9.48 -1.26
C THR A 244 -19.54 -9.21 0.05
N GLY A 245 -18.99 -10.23 0.71
CA GLY A 245 -18.35 -10.11 2.03
C GLY A 245 -19.35 -9.90 3.17
N ARG A 246 -20.68 -9.92 2.91
CA ARG A 246 -21.72 -9.68 3.92
C ARG A 246 -22.94 -10.56 3.69
N THR A 247 -23.79 -10.65 4.71
CA THR A 247 -25.13 -11.25 4.61
C THR A 247 -26.04 -10.30 3.85
N LEU A 248 -26.68 -10.75 2.76
CA LEU A 248 -27.65 -9.95 2.02
C LEU A 248 -29.05 -10.06 2.62
N PHE A 249 -29.40 -11.24 3.14
CA PHE A 249 -30.72 -11.52 3.70
C PHE A 249 -30.53 -12.24 5.06
N GLY A 250 -31.33 -11.85 6.03
CA GLY A 250 -31.28 -12.46 7.36
C GLY A 250 -31.35 -11.42 8.49
N ALA A 251 -30.99 -11.85 9.67
CA ALA A 251 -30.89 -10.95 10.82
C ALA A 251 -29.74 -9.96 10.64
N MET A 252 -29.95 -8.74 11.09
CA MET A 252 -28.87 -7.75 11.18
C MET A 252 -27.75 -8.30 12.05
N PRO A 253 -26.47 -8.15 11.64
CA PRO A 253 -25.36 -8.53 12.48
C PRO A 253 -25.33 -7.69 13.77
N PRO A 254 -24.96 -8.27 14.92
CA PRO A 254 -24.85 -7.51 16.14
C PRO A 254 -23.71 -6.50 16.07
N LYS A 255 -23.92 -5.32 16.63
CA LYS A 255 -22.90 -4.26 16.75
C LYS A 255 -22.25 -3.83 15.42
N GLY A 256 -23.07 -3.68 14.37
CA GLY A 256 -22.54 -3.17 13.09
C GLY A 256 -21.43 -4.02 12.48
N GLN A 257 -21.54 -5.33 12.53
CA GLN A 257 -20.55 -6.25 11.98
C GLN A 257 -20.61 -6.39 10.45
N GLU A 258 -21.37 -5.57 9.78
CA GLU A 258 -21.30 -5.40 8.33
C GLU A 258 -20.20 -4.37 7.98
N MET A 259 -19.55 -4.54 6.82
CA MET A 259 -18.41 -3.69 6.44
C MET A 259 -18.72 -2.19 6.47
N ASP A 260 -19.96 -1.79 6.17
CA ASP A 260 -20.36 -0.39 6.12
C ASP A 260 -20.73 0.18 7.49
N ASP A 261 -20.90 -0.67 8.49
CA ASP A 261 -21.35 -0.30 9.84
C ASP A 261 -20.24 -0.37 10.91
N HIS A 262 -19.03 -0.56 10.46
CA HIS A 262 -17.87 -0.47 11.36
C HIS A 262 -17.52 0.98 11.62
N TYR A 263 -17.92 1.45 12.79
CA TYR A 263 -17.50 2.67 13.46
C TYR A 263 -17.17 3.88 12.60
#